data_790e2ad713c81e85512bbe63a096e063
#
_entry.id   790e2ad713c81e85512bbe63a096e063
#
_cell.length_a   1.000
_cell.length_b   1.000
_cell.length_c   1.000
_cell.angle_alpha   90.00
_cell.angle_beta   90.00
_cell.angle_gamma   90.00
#
_symmetry.space_group_name_H-M   'P 1'
#
loop_
_entity.id
_entity.type
_entity.pdbx_description
1 polymer ?
#
loop_
_entity_poly.entity_id
_entity_poly.type
_entity_poly.pdbx_seq_one_letter_code
_entity_poly.pdbx_strand_id
1 'polypeptide(L)'
;MTHKRKFRRDRKGFTRYHFLMVFWGVVAVLYGVKLIFPEWTSRQIACWMVSSEPHFVQADDSVSKHSREVDSLFCAPRHNPIWLTKEGKPVKNRVTSVPTFEEAFPDLNDVQLATASKLGIQSCRNRTEATRHGSKLVYIGDNPYFVVKPLAHSIPYLVPKAATLLEEIGHSFLDSLTTKGIPFHKLVVTSVLRTEEDVQLLRQHNGNASENSCHRFGTTFDISYNHYLRVQDPELPPQVETWAVTLKSVLAEVLNDQRKRGTCYVKYEVHQSCFHITVR
;
A
#
# COMPACT_ATOMS: atom_id res chain seq x y z
N MET A 1 -32.81 -64.71 -15.04
CA MET A 1 -32.73 -63.46 -15.85
C MET A 1 -33.53 -62.37 -15.15
N THR A 2 -32.87 -61.51 -14.41
CA THR A 2 -33.49 -60.43 -13.64
C THR A 2 -33.04 -59.08 -14.20
N HIS A 3 -33.95 -58.41 -14.88
CA HIS A 3 -33.75 -57.10 -15.45
C HIS A 3 -33.72 -56.03 -14.33
N LYS A 4 -32.54 -55.44 -14.02
CA LYS A 4 -32.42 -54.25 -13.22
C LYS A 4 -32.72 -53.01 -14.08
N ARG A 5 -33.89 -52.37 -13.89
CA ARG A 5 -34.20 -51.04 -14.46
C ARG A 5 -33.37 -49.99 -13.72
N LYS A 6 -32.42 -49.34 -14.44
CA LYS A 6 -31.70 -48.14 -13.98
C LYS A 6 -32.66 -46.95 -14.06
N PHE A 7 -33.03 -46.42 -12.91
CA PHE A 7 -33.68 -45.11 -12.83
C PHE A 7 -32.65 -44.00 -13.15
N ARG A 8 -32.76 -43.42 -14.32
CA ARG A 8 -32.02 -42.22 -14.69
C ARG A 8 -32.74 -41.01 -14.05
N ARG A 9 -32.15 -40.46 -12.99
CA ARG A 9 -32.59 -39.21 -12.39
C ARG A 9 -32.12 -38.05 -13.28
N ASP A 10 -33.03 -37.48 -14.09
CA ASP A 10 -32.77 -36.26 -14.85
C ASP A 10 -32.55 -35.09 -13.87
N ARG A 11 -31.30 -34.75 -13.63
CA ARG A 11 -30.95 -33.47 -12.99
C ARG A 11 -31.25 -32.38 -14.01
N LYS A 12 -32.39 -31.69 -13.87
CA LYS A 12 -32.64 -30.44 -14.60
C LYS A 12 -31.53 -29.46 -14.20
N GLY A 13 -30.60 -29.25 -15.10
CA GLY A 13 -29.48 -28.31 -14.88
C GLY A 13 -30.00 -26.90 -14.67
N PHE A 14 -29.36 -26.18 -13.78
CA PHE A 14 -29.62 -24.77 -13.51
C PHE A 14 -29.29 -23.97 -14.79
N THR A 15 -30.32 -23.41 -15.46
CA THR A 15 -30.18 -22.72 -16.74
C THR A 15 -29.88 -21.22 -16.50
N ARG A 16 -29.36 -20.55 -17.53
CA ARG A 16 -29.10 -19.09 -17.50
C ARG A 16 -30.36 -18.30 -17.12
N TYR A 17 -31.55 -18.78 -17.50
CA TYR A 17 -32.82 -18.17 -17.12
C TYR A 17 -33.11 -18.27 -15.62
N HIS A 18 -32.82 -19.40 -15.00
CA HIS A 18 -32.94 -19.55 -13.53
C HIS A 18 -32.00 -18.59 -12.80
N PHE A 19 -30.78 -18.43 -13.28
CA PHE A 19 -29.84 -17.46 -12.73
C PHE A 19 -30.37 -16.03 -12.84
N LEU A 20 -30.87 -15.61 -14.00
CA LEU A 20 -31.42 -14.28 -14.21
C LEU A 20 -32.65 -14.03 -13.34
N MET A 21 -33.56 -15.01 -13.21
CA MET A 21 -34.74 -14.90 -12.35
C MET A 21 -34.34 -14.73 -10.87
N VAL A 22 -33.37 -15.52 -10.39
CA VAL A 22 -32.88 -15.40 -9.03
C VAL A 22 -32.16 -14.06 -8.82
N PHE A 23 -31.32 -13.65 -9.76
CA PHE A 23 -30.63 -12.37 -9.70
C PHE A 23 -31.61 -11.18 -9.62
N TRP A 24 -32.57 -11.11 -10.54
CA TRP A 24 -33.57 -10.03 -10.52
C TRP A 24 -34.51 -10.10 -9.31
N GLY A 25 -34.81 -11.30 -8.83
CA GLY A 25 -35.54 -11.49 -7.57
C GLY A 25 -34.80 -10.88 -6.36
N VAL A 26 -33.49 -11.15 -6.25
CA VAL A 26 -32.64 -10.56 -5.21
C VAL A 26 -32.57 -9.04 -5.33
N VAL A 27 -32.39 -8.52 -6.54
CA VAL A 27 -32.36 -7.07 -6.78
C VAL A 27 -33.69 -6.41 -6.39
N ALA A 28 -34.81 -7.03 -6.72
CA ALA A 28 -36.15 -6.50 -6.35
C ALA A 28 -36.35 -6.49 -4.83
N VAL A 29 -35.92 -7.55 -4.13
CA VAL A 29 -35.98 -7.61 -2.65
C VAL A 29 -35.11 -6.53 -2.02
N LEU A 30 -33.86 -6.36 -2.48
CA LEU A 30 -32.96 -5.33 -1.96
C LEU A 30 -33.51 -3.92 -2.21
N TYR A 31 -34.13 -3.70 -3.39
CA TYR A 31 -34.78 -2.44 -3.68
C TYR A 31 -36.01 -2.19 -2.81
N GLY A 32 -36.81 -3.22 -2.54
CA GLY A 32 -37.96 -3.17 -1.62
C GLY A 32 -37.48 -2.83 -0.20
N VAL A 33 -36.41 -3.44 0.29
CA VAL A 33 -35.83 -3.14 1.61
C VAL A 33 -35.37 -1.68 1.67
N LYS A 34 -34.78 -1.15 0.60
CA LYS A 34 -34.37 0.25 0.52
C LYS A 34 -35.57 1.21 0.59
N LEU A 35 -36.68 0.87 -0.03
CA LEU A 35 -37.91 1.70 0.01
C LEU A 35 -38.58 1.70 1.36
N ILE A 36 -38.60 0.55 2.06
CA ILE A 36 -39.26 0.39 3.36
C ILE A 36 -38.40 0.95 4.50
N PHE A 37 -37.07 0.82 4.41
CA PHE A 37 -36.12 1.24 5.43
C PHE A 37 -35.02 2.16 4.87
N PRO A 38 -35.35 3.37 4.38
CA PRO A 38 -34.38 4.23 3.70
C PRO A 38 -33.23 4.69 4.62
N GLU A 39 -33.51 4.99 5.88
CA GLU A 39 -32.48 5.41 6.84
C GLU A 39 -31.54 4.27 7.25
N TRP A 40 -32.07 3.06 7.43
CA TRP A 40 -31.27 1.90 7.79
C TRP A 40 -30.33 1.49 6.64
N THR A 41 -30.83 1.47 5.41
CA THR A 41 -30.03 1.16 4.24
C THR A 41 -28.96 2.23 3.97
N SER A 42 -29.31 3.51 4.17
CA SER A 42 -28.33 4.61 4.04
C SER A 42 -27.23 4.53 5.10
N ARG A 43 -27.57 4.18 6.35
CA ARG A 43 -26.59 3.95 7.42
C ARG A 43 -25.68 2.76 7.15
N GLN A 44 -26.22 1.65 6.65
CA GLN A 44 -25.42 0.47 6.31
C GLN A 44 -24.49 0.75 5.12
N ILE A 45 -24.97 1.40 4.07
CA ILE A 45 -24.15 1.79 2.92
C ILE A 45 -23.08 2.81 3.36
N ALA A 46 -23.41 3.80 4.19
CA ALA A 46 -22.45 4.73 4.76
C ALA A 46 -21.39 4.00 5.62
N CYS A 47 -21.81 3.03 6.43
CA CYS A 47 -20.90 2.21 7.24
C CYS A 47 -19.96 1.38 6.35
N TRP A 48 -20.43 0.83 5.24
CA TRP A 48 -19.60 0.10 4.26
C TRP A 48 -18.67 1.03 3.48
N MET A 49 -19.13 2.22 3.09
CA MET A 49 -18.28 3.23 2.43
C MET A 49 -17.25 3.81 3.40
N VAL A 50 -17.62 4.04 4.66
CA VAL A 50 -16.71 4.53 5.71
C VAL A 50 -15.71 3.45 6.13
N SER A 51 -16.05 2.16 6.06
CA SER A 51 -15.08 1.08 6.32
C SER A 51 -14.08 0.88 5.16
N SER A 52 -14.34 1.42 3.99
CA SER A 52 -13.39 1.48 2.87
C SER A 52 -12.55 2.75 2.84
N GLU A 53 -12.94 3.79 3.59
CA GLU A 53 -12.08 4.93 3.88
C GLU A 53 -11.11 4.53 5.00
N PRO A 54 -9.80 4.85 4.89
CA PRO A 54 -8.90 4.64 6.00
C PRO A 54 -9.40 5.48 7.18
N HIS A 55 -9.92 4.82 8.21
CA HIS A 55 -10.13 5.46 9.49
C HIS A 55 -8.76 5.88 10.03
N PHE A 56 -8.35 7.10 9.70
CA PHE A 56 -7.33 7.76 10.47
C PHE A 56 -7.88 7.86 11.89
N VAL A 57 -7.19 7.23 12.83
CA VAL A 57 -7.35 7.56 14.24
C VAL A 57 -7.26 9.09 14.28
N GLN A 58 -8.32 9.75 14.74
CA GLN A 58 -8.28 11.20 14.94
C GLN A 58 -7.06 11.47 15.83
N ALA A 59 -5.97 11.84 15.17
CA ALA A 59 -4.82 12.37 15.90
C ALA A 59 -5.33 13.63 16.62
N ASP A 60 -4.89 13.80 17.82
CA ASP A 60 -5.11 15.03 18.60
C ASP A 60 -5.06 16.24 17.67
N ASP A 61 -6.03 17.14 17.76
CA ASP A 61 -6.18 18.27 16.84
C ASP A 61 -4.90 19.10 16.66
N SER A 62 -4.02 19.11 17.69
CA SER A 62 -2.70 19.73 17.62
C SER A 62 -1.77 19.04 16.62
N VAL A 63 -1.77 17.71 16.57
CA VAL A 63 -0.96 16.90 15.64
C VAL A 63 -1.49 17.06 14.23
N SER A 64 -2.81 17.06 14.04
CA SER A 64 -3.43 17.26 12.73
C SER A 64 -3.20 18.67 12.17
N LYS A 65 -3.15 19.69 13.03
CA LYS A 65 -2.82 21.06 12.65
C LYS A 65 -1.36 21.17 12.22
N HIS A 66 -0.45 20.62 13.01
CA HIS A 66 0.98 20.64 12.68
C HIS A 66 1.29 19.88 11.39
N SER A 67 0.67 18.71 11.19
CA SER A 67 0.80 17.95 9.92
C SER A 67 0.32 18.78 8.72
N ARG A 68 -0.80 19.49 8.84
CA ARG A 68 -1.31 20.39 7.78
C ARG A 68 -0.37 21.55 7.50
N GLU A 69 0.21 22.17 8.52
CA GLU A 69 1.20 23.23 8.36
C GLU A 69 2.45 22.72 7.61
N VAL A 70 2.95 21.54 7.97
CA VAL A 70 4.08 20.91 7.27
C VAL A 70 3.71 20.56 5.84
N ASP A 71 2.52 19.99 5.61
CA ASP A 71 2.05 19.66 4.27
C ASP A 71 1.90 20.90 3.39
N SER A 72 1.45 22.04 3.94
CA SER A 72 1.35 23.31 3.21
C SER A 72 2.72 23.84 2.76
N LEU A 73 3.76 23.63 3.57
CA LEU A 73 5.14 24.00 3.19
C LEU A 73 5.64 23.19 1.99
N PHE A 74 5.21 21.93 1.85
CA PHE A 74 5.56 21.10 0.70
C PHE A 74 4.72 21.39 -0.55
N CYS A 75 3.50 21.91 -0.38
CA CYS A 75 2.62 22.31 -1.47
C CYS A 75 2.95 23.70 -2.03
N ALA A 76 3.66 24.55 -1.28
CA ALA A 76 4.04 25.87 -1.75
C ALA A 76 4.89 25.79 -3.03
N PRO A 77 4.61 26.61 -4.05
CA PRO A 77 5.40 26.62 -5.26
C PRO A 77 6.87 26.93 -4.94
N ARG A 78 7.72 25.95 -5.07
CA ARG A 78 9.15 26.09 -4.85
C ARG A 78 9.79 26.66 -6.10
N HIS A 79 10.10 27.93 -6.09
CA HIS A 79 10.99 28.54 -7.07
C HIS A 79 12.44 28.13 -6.73
N ASN A 80 12.86 26.98 -7.19
CA ASN A 80 14.25 26.59 -7.10
C ASN A 80 14.94 26.98 -8.43
N PRO A 81 15.87 27.95 -8.45
CA PRO A 81 16.55 28.40 -9.65
C PRO A 81 17.36 27.30 -10.35
N ILE A 82 17.70 26.22 -9.64
CA ILE A 82 18.36 25.04 -10.21
C ILE A 82 17.49 24.33 -11.26
N TRP A 83 16.17 24.46 -11.15
CA TRP A 83 15.21 23.82 -12.06
C TRP A 83 14.70 24.72 -13.18
N LEU A 84 15.34 25.85 -13.41
CA LEU A 84 15.03 26.73 -14.52
C LEU A 84 16.06 26.57 -15.63
N THR A 85 15.60 26.64 -16.87
CA THR A 85 16.52 26.77 -18.03
C THR A 85 17.25 28.13 -17.97
N LYS A 86 18.26 28.30 -18.80
CA LYS A 86 18.97 29.58 -18.93
C LYS A 86 18.03 30.75 -19.30
N GLU A 87 16.92 30.44 -19.96
CA GLU A 87 15.88 31.40 -20.37
C GLU A 87 14.80 31.58 -19.28
N GLY A 88 15.01 31.06 -18.06
CA GLY A 88 14.07 31.20 -16.95
C GLY A 88 12.80 30.33 -17.06
N LYS A 89 12.76 29.33 -17.97
CA LYS A 89 11.64 28.42 -18.12
C LYS A 89 11.80 27.22 -17.21
N PRO A 90 10.71 26.68 -16.63
CA PRO A 90 10.79 25.45 -15.84
C PRO A 90 11.38 24.28 -16.65
N VAL A 91 12.38 23.63 -16.09
CA VAL A 91 12.90 22.38 -16.65
C VAL A 91 11.90 21.26 -16.36
N LYS A 92 11.35 20.67 -17.42
CA LYS A 92 10.48 19.48 -17.31
C LYS A 92 11.31 18.24 -17.54
N ASN A 93 11.54 17.50 -16.49
CA ASN A 93 12.18 16.19 -16.61
C ASN A 93 11.15 15.13 -17.05
N ARG A 94 11.55 14.34 -18.03
CA ARG A 94 10.71 13.26 -18.54
C ARG A 94 10.48 12.21 -17.46
N VAL A 95 9.24 11.69 -17.33
CA VAL A 95 8.99 10.48 -16.56
C VAL A 95 9.48 9.31 -17.42
N THR A 96 10.54 8.66 -16.98
CA THR A 96 11.07 7.45 -17.59
C THR A 96 10.87 6.32 -16.59
N SER A 97 9.99 5.39 -16.89
CA SER A 97 9.88 4.19 -16.07
C SER A 97 11.04 3.24 -16.31
N VAL A 98 11.21 2.26 -15.41
CA VAL A 98 12.07 1.10 -15.70
C VAL A 98 11.52 0.35 -16.94
N PRO A 99 12.37 -0.36 -17.70
CA PRO A 99 11.93 -1.07 -18.92
C PRO A 99 10.79 -2.06 -18.64
N THR A 100 11.00 -2.97 -17.68
CA THR A 100 9.96 -3.81 -17.09
C THR A 100 10.18 -3.89 -15.58
N PHE A 101 9.11 -4.15 -14.81
CA PHE A 101 9.22 -4.26 -13.35
C PHE A 101 9.91 -5.56 -12.95
N GLU A 102 9.70 -6.63 -13.70
CA GLU A 102 10.30 -7.95 -13.46
C GLU A 102 11.81 -7.92 -13.66
N GLU A 103 12.30 -7.27 -14.72
CA GLU A 103 13.73 -7.12 -15.00
C GLU A 103 14.40 -6.15 -14.03
N ALA A 104 13.72 -5.07 -13.67
CA ALA A 104 14.27 -4.07 -12.77
C ALA A 104 14.33 -4.57 -11.31
N PHE A 105 13.41 -5.46 -10.93
CA PHE A 105 13.21 -5.95 -9.55
C PHE A 105 13.20 -7.48 -9.48
N PRO A 106 14.28 -8.16 -9.89
CA PRO A 106 14.36 -9.61 -9.97
C PRO A 106 14.66 -10.28 -8.62
N ASP A 107 14.73 -9.52 -7.53
CA ASP A 107 15.25 -10.02 -6.25
C ASP A 107 14.34 -11.07 -5.64
N LEU A 108 14.84 -12.28 -5.53
CA LEU A 108 14.10 -13.43 -5.01
C LEU A 108 13.91 -13.35 -3.49
N ASN A 109 12.83 -13.95 -3.00
CA ASN A 109 12.52 -13.97 -1.57
C ASN A 109 13.62 -14.62 -0.72
N ASP A 110 14.28 -15.66 -1.22
CA ASP A 110 15.31 -16.39 -0.46
C ASP A 110 16.52 -15.53 -0.17
N VAL A 111 16.98 -14.70 -1.15
CA VAL A 111 18.07 -13.75 -0.98
C VAL A 111 17.69 -12.67 0.02
N GLN A 112 16.46 -12.18 -0.07
CA GLN A 112 15.92 -11.18 0.85
C GLN A 112 15.80 -11.76 2.26
N LEU A 113 15.31 -12.99 2.42
CA LEU A 113 15.17 -13.67 3.70
C LEU A 113 16.51 -13.87 4.40
N ALA A 114 17.53 -14.34 3.66
CA ALA A 114 18.87 -14.50 4.19
C ALA A 114 19.48 -13.19 4.70
N THR A 115 19.24 -12.10 3.98
CA THR A 115 19.70 -10.77 4.40
C THR A 115 18.86 -10.24 5.56
N ALA A 116 17.55 -10.40 5.52
CA ALA A 116 16.64 -9.96 6.57
C ALA A 116 16.97 -10.62 7.92
N SER A 117 17.21 -11.93 7.93
CA SER A 117 17.58 -12.67 9.15
C SER A 117 18.94 -12.25 9.72
N LYS A 118 19.88 -11.81 8.85
CA LYS A 118 21.22 -11.37 9.28
C LYS A 118 21.21 -9.94 9.84
N LEU A 119 20.45 -9.04 9.25
CA LEU A 119 20.45 -7.61 9.59
C LEU A 119 19.37 -7.20 10.57
N GLY A 120 18.34 -8.03 10.73
CA GLY A 120 17.16 -7.73 11.52
C GLY A 120 17.26 -8.15 12.98
N ILE A 121 16.11 -8.02 13.65
CA ILE A 121 15.91 -8.59 14.99
C ILE A 121 15.62 -10.08 14.88
N GLN A 122 15.70 -10.81 16.00
CA GLN A 122 15.15 -12.14 16.07
C GLN A 122 13.62 -12.10 15.88
N SER A 123 13.07 -13.06 15.15
CA SER A 123 11.62 -13.15 14.97
C SER A 123 10.89 -13.22 16.29
N CYS A 124 9.83 -12.41 16.41
CA CYS A 124 9.01 -12.33 17.62
C CYS A 124 7.76 -13.20 17.44
N ARG A 125 7.38 -13.95 18.50
CA ARG A 125 6.17 -14.77 18.50
C ARG A 125 4.91 -13.91 18.39
N ASN A 126 4.85 -12.86 19.19
CA ASN A 126 3.68 -11.98 19.30
C ASN A 126 4.08 -10.51 19.47
N ARG A 127 3.08 -9.63 19.45
CA ARG A 127 3.26 -8.18 19.54
C ARG A 127 3.87 -7.73 20.87
N THR A 128 3.54 -8.42 21.97
CA THR A 128 4.12 -8.14 23.29
C THR A 128 5.62 -8.45 23.34
N GLU A 129 6.06 -9.52 22.67
CA GLU A 129 7.48 -9.82 22.55
C GLU A 129 8.20 -8.78 21.69
N ALA A 130 7.58 -8.33 20.60
CA ALA A 130 8.15 -7.28 19.74
C ALA A 130 8.40 -5.97 20.52
N THR A 131 7.53 -5.59 21.46
CA THR A 131 7.76 -4.38 22.29
C THR A 131 9.00 -4.47 23.19
N ARG A 132 9.44 -5.68 23.56
CA ARG A 132 10.68 -5.89 24.31
C ARG A 132 11.94 -5.58 23.51
N HIS A 133 11.85 -5.59 22.18
CA HIS A 133 12.94 -5.20 21.28
C HIS A 133 12.96 -3.69 20.99
N GLY A 134 12.24 -2.87 21.77
CA GLY A 134 12.08 -1.43 21.53
C GLY A 134 13.38 -0.65 21.33
N SER A 135 14.49 -1.06 21.97
CA SER A 135 15.80 -0.43 21.76
C SER A 135 16.44 -0.69 20.39
N LYS A 136 15.95 -1.71 19.65
CA LYS A 136 16.44 -2.11 18.32
C LYS A 136 15.49 -1.74 17.21
N LEU A 137 14.35 -1.19 17.54
CA LEU A 137 13.28 -0.87 16.60
C LEU A 137 12.93 0.62 16.66
N VAL A 138 12.61 1.17 15.49
CA VAL A 138 12.12 2.53 15.32
C VAL A 138 10.64 2.46 14.97
N TYR A 139 9.84 3.27 15.66
CA TYR A 139 8.42 3.44 15.31
C TYR A 139 8.29 4.18 13.98
N ILE A 140 7.43 3.66 13.10
CA ILE A 140 7.13 4.22 11.79
C ILE A 140 5.71 4.78 11.82
N GLY A 141 5.60 6.09 11.87
CA GLY A 141 4.34 6.83 11.80
C GLY A 141 4.24 7.67 10.54
N ASP A 142 3.10 8.31 10.38
CA ASP A 142 2.88 9.26 9.30
C ASP A 142 3.85 10.43 9.38
N ASN A 143 4.36 10.82 8.23
CA ASN A 143 5.28 11.94 8.10
C ASN A 143 5.04 12.68 6.78
N PRO A 144 5.82 13.74 6.44
CA PRO A 144 5.65 14.47 5.19
C PRO A 144 5.79 13.62 3.92
N TYR A 145 6.50 12.50 3.95
CA TYR A 145 6.85 11.71 2.75
C TYR A 145 5.95 10.50 2.56
N PHE A 146 5.47 9.90 3.64
CA PHE A 146 4.61 8.73 3.59
C PHE A 146 3.57 8.70 4.71
N VAL A 147 2.55 7.87 4.49
CA VAL A 147 1.56 7.50 5.51
C VAL A 147 1.58 6.00 5.70
N VAL A 148 1.29 5.55 6.90
CA VAL A 148 1.18 4.14 7.24
C VAL A 148 -0.28 3.74 7.26
N LYS A 149 -0.69 2.87 6.33
CA LYS A 149 -2.05 2.33 6.30
C LYS A 149 -2.36 1.59 7.61
N PRO A 150 -3.63 1.57 8.08
CA PRO A 150 -4.03 0.72 9.19
C PRO A 150 -3.54 -0.71 9.01
N LEU A 151 -2.73 -1.20 9.95
CA LEU A 151 -2.00 -2.46 9.87
C LEU A 151 -2.76 -3.59 10.57
N ALA A 152 -3.43 -4.47 9.80
CA ALA A 152 -4.15 -5.62 10.36
C ALA A 152 -3.19 -6.74 10.82
N HIS A 153 -2.16 -7.02 9.99
CA HIS A 153 -1.24 -8.15 10.16
C HIS A 153 0.23 -7.71 10.18
N SER A 154 0.51 -6.56 10.72
CA SER A 154 1.86 -6.05 10.99
C SER A 154 1.81 -4.95 12.04
N ILE A 155 2.95 -4.57 12.58
CA ILE A 155 3.09 -3.51 13.58
C ILE A 155 4.08 -2.45 13.08
N PRO A 156 3.87 -1.15 13.38
CA PRO A 156 4.58 -0.04 12.75
C PRO A 156 6.01 0.14 13.29
N TYR A 157 6.83 -0.89 13.14
CA TYR A 157 8.23 -0.84 13.60
C TYR A 157 9.17 -1.39 12.53
N LEU A 158 10.33 -0.77 12.41
CA LEU A 158 11.44 -1.22 11.57
C LEU A 158 12.76 -1.13 12.33
N VAL A 159 13.77 -1.89 11.92
CA VAL A 159 15.14 -1.64 12.40
C VAL A 159 15.63 -0.27 11.87
N PRO A 160 16.53 0.43 12.60
CA PRO A 160 16.95 1.79 12.22
C PRO A 160 17.38 1.93 10.76
N LYS A 161 18.14 0.97 10.23
CA LYS A 161 18.61 0.99 8.84
C LYS A 161 17.46 0.93 7.84
N ALA A 162 16.40 0.14 8.11
CA ALA A 162 15.23 0.06 7.25
C ALA A 162 14.34 1.31 7.35
N ALA A 163 14.23 1.89 8.55
CA ALA A 163 13.55 3.15 8.75
C ALA A 163 14.22 4.29 7.97
N THR A 164 15.55 4.42 8.06
CA THR A 164 16.32 5.40 7.28
C THR A 164 16.13 5.20 5.78
N LEU A 165 16.17 3.95 5.30
CA LEU A 165 15.94 3.67 3.88
C LEU A 165 14.53 4.09 3.42
N LEU A 166 13.51 3.85 4.23
CA LEU A 166 12.13 4.29 3.92
C LEU A 166 12.04 5.81 3.81
N GLU A 167 12.68 6.55 4.72
CA GLU A 167 12.79 8.01 4.67
C GLU A 167 13.51 8.49 3.40
N GLU A 168 14.65 7.87 3.06
CA GLU A 168 15.42 8.21 1.86
C GLU A 168 14.61 7.97 0.56
N ILE A 169 13.84 6.87 0.51
CA ILE A 169 12.95 6.58 -0.62
C ILE A 169 11.86 7.66 -0.70
N GLY A 170 11.23 8.00 0.42
CA GLY A 170 10.19 9.02 0.48
C GLY A 170 10.70 10.39 0.05
N HIS A 171 11.86 10.80 0.54
CA HIS A 171 12.51 12.04 0.17
C HIS A 171 12.87 12.08 -1.33
N SER A 172 13.50 11.01 -1.83
CA SER A 172 13.88 10.91 -3.25
C SER A 172 12.65 10.90 -4.18
N PHE A 173 11.53 10.31 -3.70
CA PHE A 173 10.27 10.33 -4.44
C PHE A 173 9.71 11.76 -4.54
N LEU A 174 9.68 12.52 -3.43
CA LEU A 174 9.28 13.92 -3.42
C LEU A 174 10.14 14.76 -4.37
N ASP A 175 11.46 14.63 -4.31
CA ASP A 175 12.38 15.34 -5.19
C ASP A 175 12.13 15.01 -6.66
N SER A 176 11.88 13.74 -6.96
CA SER A 176 11.57 13.28 -8.32
C SER A 176 10.25 13.85 -8.83
N LEU A 177 9.21 13.90 -7.99
CA LEU A 177 7.93 14.54 -8.34
C LEU A 177 8.12 16.03 -8.62
N THR A 178 8.84 16.72 -7.74
CA THR A 178 9.13 18.17 -7.88
C THR A 178 9.89 18.46 -9.17
N THR A 179 10.93 17.67 -9.46
CA THR A 179 11.74 17.81 -10.68
C THR A 179 10.94 17.57 -11.96
N LYS A 180 9.96 16.64 -11.91
CA LYS A 180 9.10 16.31 -13.05
C LYS A 180 7.87 17.22 -13.16
N GLY A 181 7.69 18.14 -12.24
CA GLY A 181 6.52 19.04 -12.20
C GLY A 181 5.21 18.30 -11.92
N ILE A 182 5.29 17.19 -11.18
CA ILE A 182 4.12 16.39 -10.75
C ILE A 182 3.70 16.88 -9.37
N PRO A 183 2.39 17.08 -9.12
CA PRO A 183 1.88 17.42 -7.81
C PRO A 183 2.33 16.43 -6.72
N PHE A 184 2.53 16.92 -5.51
CA PHE A 184 3.06 16.12 -4.43
C PHE A 184 2.05 15.06 -3.95
N HIS A 185 2.55 13.84 -3.79
CA HIS A 185 1.83 12.69 -3.26
C HIS A 185 2.72 11.99 -2.24
N LYS A 186 2.15 11.63 -1.09
CA LYS A 186 2.81 10.78 -0.10
C LYS A 186 2.73 9.30 -0.53
N LEU A 187 3.77 8.57 -0.22
CA LEU A 187 3.77 7.12 -0.36
C LEU A 187 2.82 6.47 0.68
N VAL A 188 2.30 5.30 0.38
CA VAL A 188 1.45 4.54 1.30
C VAL A 188 2.17 3.26 1.68
N VAL A 189 2.61 3.16 2.94
CA VAL A 189 3.22 1.97 3.53
C VAL A 189 2.10 1.02 3.94
N THR A 190 2.14 -0.22 3.44
CA THR A 190 1.06 -1.20 3.62
C THR A 190 1.41 -2.34 4.53
N SER A 191 2.70 -2.59 4.77
CA SER A 191 3.18 -3.61 5.70
C SER A 191 4.59 -3.28 6.19
N VAL A 192 4.87 -3.66 7.42
CA VAL A 192 6.15 -3.48 8.10
C VAL A 192 6.47 -4.73 8.95
N LEU A 193 6.93 -4.61 10.19
CA LEU A 193 7.25 -5.76 11.04
C LEU A 193 6.03 -6.66 11.24
N ARG A 194 6.19 -7.96 11.04
CA ARG A 194 5.18 -9.01 11.34
C ARG A 194 5.70 -9.94 12.42
N THR A 195 4.85 -10.24 13.39
CA THR A 195 5.11 -11.34 14.34
C THR A 195 4.77 -12.69 13.71
N GLU A 196 5.16 -13.78 14.36
CA GLU A 196 4.79 -15.14 13.91
C GLU A 196 3.27 -15.33 13.92
N GLU A 197 2.59 -14.80 14.93
CA GLU A 197 1.12 -14.79 15.00
C GLU A 197 0.50 -14.00 13.84
N ASP A 198 1.04 -12.81 13.52
CA ASP A 198 0.56 -12.02 12.37
C ASP A 198 0.71 -12.77 11.05
N VAL A 199 1.82 -13.50 10.86
CA VAL A 199 2.06 -14.33 9.67
C VAL A 199 1.07 -15.49 9.63
N GLN A 200 0.81 -16.17 10.74
CA GLN A 200 -0.15 -17.27 10.82
C GLN A 200 -1.57 -16.79 10.50
N LEU A 201 -2.00 -15.66 11.09
CA LEU A 201 -3.31 -15.06 10.82
C LEU A 201 -3.45 -14.65 9.34
N LEU A 202 -2.41 -14.05 8.77
CA LEU A 202 -2.41 -13.68 7.35
C LEU A 202 -2.57 -14.91 6.46
N ARG A 203 -1.88 -16.02 6.76
CA ARG A 203 -1.95 -17.27 5.98
C ARG A 203 -3.32 -17.94 6.02
N GLN A 204 -4.08 -17.76 7.09
CA GLN A 204 -5.45 -18.29 7.17
C GLN A 204 -6.39 -17.64 6.12
N HIS A 205 -6.10 -16.40 5.72
CA HIS A 205 -6.89 -15.62 4.77
C HIS A 205 -6.24 -15.46 3.39
N ASN A 206 -4.92 -15.71 3.30
CA ASN A 206 -4.16 -15.56 2.08
C ASN A 206 -3.19 -16.73 1.89
N GLY A 207 -3.58 -17.70 1.07
CA GLY A 207 -2.77 -18.88 0.76
C GLY A 207 -1.43 -18.60 0.08
N ASN A 208 -1.23 -17.38 -0.46
CA ASN A 208 0.03 -16.96 -1.07
C ASN A 208 1.03 -16.37 -0.06
N ALA A 209 0.63 -16.17 1.20
CA ALA A 209 1.51 -15.66 2.23
C ALA A 209 2.55 -16.72 2.64
N SER A 210 3.83 -16.39 2.47
CA SER A 210 4.94 -17.27 2.86
C SER A 210 5.03 -17.37 4.38
N GLU A 211 5.27 -18.58 4.88
CA GLU A 211 5.62 -18.81 6.28
C GLU A 211 6.95 -18.13 6.65
N ASN A 212 7.90 -18.17 5.71
CA ASN A 212 9.21 -17.54 5.83
C ASN A 212 9.16 -16.10 5.32
N SER A 213 8.42 -15.24 6.03
CA SER A 213 8.27 -13.83 5.66
C SER A 213 9.47 -13.00 6.11
N CYS A 214 10.05 -12.20 5.20
CA CYS A 214 11.14 -11.25 5.49
C CYS A 214 10.70 -10.17 6.51
N HIS A 215 9.42 -9.87 6.57
CA HIS A 215 8.86 -8.90 7.53
C HIS A 215 9.07 -9.29 9.01
N ARG A 216 9.32 -10.58 9.31
CA ARG A 216 9.54 -11.06 10.68
C ARG A 216 10.76 -10.46 11.36
N PHE A 217 11.67 -9.89 10.61
CA PHE A 217 12.94 -9.37 11.09
C PHE A 217 13.01 -7.84 11.20
N GLY A 218 11.94 -7.12 10.82
CA GLY A 218 11.87 -5.66 10.85
C GLY A 218 12.76 -4.94 9.84
N THR A 219 13.30 -5.65 8.87
CA THR A 219 14.16 -5.13 7.80
C THR A 219 13.42 -4.85 6.50
N THR A 220 12.13 -5.16 6.48
CA THR A 220 11.32 -5.22 5.26
C THR A 220 10.04 -4.43 5.43
N PHE A 221 9.69 -3.70 4.38
CA PHE A 221 8.44 -2.95 4.30
C PHE A 221 7.87 -2.99 2.89
N ASP A 222 6.54 -2.82 2.80
CA ASP A 222 5.81 -2.78 1.54
C ASP A 222 5.29 -1.38 1.28
N ILE A 223 5.50 -0.87 0.05
CA ILE A 223 4.93 0.40 -0.43
C ILE A 223 3.94 0.09 -1.54
N SER A 224 2.71 0.58 -1.39
CA SER A 224 1.71 0.47 -2.46
C SER A 224 2.17 1.17 -3.73
N TYR A 225 1.90 0.58 -4.89
CA TYR A 225 2.11 1.24 -6.17
C TYR A 225 0.81 1.66 -6.87
N ASN A 226 -0.33 1.36 -6.26
CA ASN A 226 -1.66 1.73 -6.77
C ASN A 226 -2.32 2.83 -5.95
N HIS A 227 -1.87 3.05 -4.71
CA HIS A 227 -2.44 4.02 -3.79
C HIS A 227 -1.37 5.01 -3.34
N TYR A 228 -1.70 6.27 -3.44
CA TYR A 228 -0.89 7.41 -3.00
C TYR A 228 -1.81 8.40 -2.32
N LEU A 229 -1.33 9.08 -1.30
CA LEU A 229 -2.09 10.15 -0.67
C LEU A 229 -1.73 11.48 -1.32
N ARG A 230 -2.66 12.07 -2.03
CA ARG A 230 -2.48 13.41 -2.61
C ARG A 230 -2.43 14.45 -1.50
N VAL A 231 -1.42 15.29 -1.54
CA VAL A 231 -1.30 16.45 -0.64
C VAL A 231 -1.80 17.66 -1.38
N GLN A 232 -2.82 18.31 -0.83
CA GLN A 232 -3.42 19.49 -1.41
C GLN A 232 -3.68 20.52 -0.32
N ASP A 233 -3.19 21.75 -0.57
CA ASP A 233 -3.53 22.89 0.25
C ASP A 233 -5.01 23.27 0.00
N PRO A 234 -5.87 23.30 1.02
CA PRO A 234 -7.27 23.68 0.87
C PRO A 234 -7.48 25.09 0.33
N GLU A 235 -6.52 25.99 0.51
CA GLU A 235 -6.60 27.39 0.08
C GLU A 235 -6.14 27.60 -1.37
N LEU A 236 -5.52 26.57 -1.98
CA LEU A 236 -5.07 26.64 -3.37
C LEU A 236 -6.09 26.01 -4.32
N PRO A 237 -6.12 26.44 -5.59
CA PRO A 237 -6.95 25.81 -6.60
C PRO A 237 -6.70 24.29 -6.68
N PRO A 238 -7.72 23.46 -6.97
CA PRO A 238 -7.57 22.04 -7.09
C PRO A 238 -6.47 21.67 -8.09
N GLN A 239 -5.52 20.86 -7.64
CA GLN A 239 -4.44 20.37 -8.50
C GLN A 239 -5.01 19.33 -9.48
N VAL A 240 -4.38 19.25 -10.65
CA VAL A 240 -4.70 18.20 -11.65
C VAL A 240 -4.44 16.82 -11.04
N GLU A 241 -5.39 15.91 -11.22
CA GLU A 241 -5.24 14.54 -10.75
C GLU A 241 -4.07 13.86 -11.47
N THR A 242 -3.21 13.20 -10.71
CA THR A 242 -2.09 12.42 -11.24
C THR A 242 -2.44 10.93 -11.21
N TRP A 243 -2.33 10.27 -12.33
CA TRP A 243 -2.64 8.85 -12.45
C TRP A 243 -1.65 7.99 -11.65
N ALA A 244 -2.15 6.98 -10.96
CA ALA A 244 -1.33 6.06 -10.17
C ALA A 244 -0.21 5.40 -11.01
N VAL A 245 -0.43 5.15 -12.31
CA VAL A 245 0.59 4.62 -13.22
C VAL A 245 1.78 5.57 -13.36
N THR A 246 1.56 6.88 -13.44
CA THR A 246 2.62 7.88 -13.48
C THR A 246 3.43 7.89 -12.18
N LEU A 247 2.74 7.89 -11.05
CA LEU A 247 3.38 7.85 -9.72
C LEU A 247 4.16 6.55 -9.50
N LYS A 248 3.60 5.42 -9.93
CA LYS A 248 4.29 4.12 -9.93
C LYS A 248 5.57 4.14 -10.76
N SER A 249 5.55 4.78 -11.93
CA SER A 249 6.73 4.92 -12.78
C SER A 249 7.83 5.73 -12.09
N VAL A 250 7.48 6.83 -11.43
CA VAL A 250 8.44 7.65 -10.66
C VAL A 250 8.98 6.87 -9.46
N LEU A 251 8.12 6.18 -8.71
CA LEU A 251 8.55 5.35 -7.59
C LEU A 251 9.50 4.23 -8.05
N ALA A 252 9.21 3.61 -9.19
CA ALA A 252 10.07 2.57 -9.75
C ALA A 252 11.46 3.11 -10.14
N GLU A 253 11.56 4.33 -10.68
CA GLU A 253 12.85 4.98 -10.92
C GLU A 253 13.66 5.11 -9.62
N VAL A 254 13.04 5.64 -8.57
CA VAL A 254 13.66 5.82 -7.25
C VAL A 254 14.14 4.48 -6.66
N LEU A 255 13.28 3.46 -6.69
CA LEU A 255 13.60 2.13 -6.16
C LEU A 255 14.71 1.45 -6.97
N ASN A 256 14.72 1.61 -8.28
CA ASN A 256 15.80 1.08 -9.15
C ASN A 256 17.14 1.75 -8.85
N ASP A 257 17.15 3.05 -8.55
CA ASP A 257 18.36 3.77 -8.16
C ASP A 257 18.86 3.31 -6.78
N GLN A 258 17.98 3.16 -5.80
CA GLN A 258 18.35 2.62 -4.49
C GLN A 258 18.90 1.19 -4.60
N ARG A 259 18.26 0.35 -5.41
CA ARG A 259 18.72 -1.01 -5.67
C ARG A 259 20.09 -1.04 -6.33
N LYS A 260 20.35 -0.20 -7.34
CA LYS A 260 21.65 -0.08 -8.01
C LYS A 260 22.76 0.43 -7.07
N ARG A 261 22.43 1.29 -6.11
CA ARG A 261 23.34 1.72 -5.05
C ARG A 261 23.64 0.60 -4.04
N GLY A 262 22.92 -0.51 -4.09
CA GLY A 262 23.09 -1.63 -3.18
C GLY A 262 22.49 -1.41 -1.78
N THR A 263 21.57 -0.45 -1.60
CA THR A 263 20.95 -0.14 -0.32
C THR A 263 19.81 -1.09 0.02
N CYS A 264 19.19 -1.70 -0.99
CA CYS A 264 18.05 -2.60 -0.81
C CYS A 264 17.94 -3.66 -1.91
N TYR A 265 17.16 -4.67 -1.59
CA TYR A 265 16.51 -5.54 -2.56
C TYR A 265 15.08 -5.06 -2.77
N VAL A 266 14.56 -5.23 -3.98
CA VAL A 266 13.20 -4.84 -4.33
C VAL A 266 12.56 -5.96 -5.14
N LYS A 267 11.33 -6.34 -4.76
CA LYS A 267 10.50 -7.28 -5.52
C LYS A 267 9.18 -6.60 -5.88
N TYR A 268 8.77 -6.78 -7.12
CA TYR A 268 7.47 -6.33 -7.61
C TYR A 268 6.41 -7.39 -7.34
N GLU A 269 5.49 -7.11 -6.39
CA GLU A 269 4.44 -8.04 -5.99
C GLU A 269 3.12 -7.73 -6.71
N VAL A 270 2.85 -8.46 -7.78
CA VAL A 270 1.66 -8.23 -8.64
C VAL A 270 0.36 -8.45 -7.87
N HIS A 271 0.27 -9.53 -7.09
CA HIS A 271 -0.96 -9.90 -6.37
C HIS A 271 -1.25 -9.04 -5.15
N GLN A 272 -0.23 -8.42 -4.56
CA GLN A 272 -0.35 -7.57 -3.39
C GLN A 272 -0.35 -6.07 -3.72
N SER A 273 -0.14 -5.72 -4.99
CA SER A 273 -0.09 -4.35 -5.49
C SER A 273 0.90 -3.46 -4.75
N CYS A 274 2.07 -4.02 -4.38
CA CYS A 274 3.13 -3.32 -3.67
C CYS A 274 4.51 -3.63 -4.22
N PHE A 275 5.46 -2.75 -3.93
CA PHE A 275 6.87 -3.07 -3.95
C PHE A 275 7.29 -3.58 -2.57
N HIS A 276 7.84 -4.78 -2.53
CA HIS A 276 8.39 -5.43 -1.34
C HIS A 276 9.87 -5.10 -1.25
N ILE A 277 10.29 -4.41 -0.20
CA ILE A 277 11.60 -3.78 -0.08
C ILE A 277 12.28 -4.29 1.18
N THR A 278 13.46 -4.89 1.02
CA THR A 278 14.29 -5.35 2.14
C THR A 278 15.62 -4.60 2.14
N VAL A 279 15.98 -3.97 3.27
CA VAL A 279 17.26 -3.27 3.42
C VAL A 279 18.45 -4.24 3.27
N ARG A 280 19.52 -3.73 2.67
CA ARG A 280 20.72 -4.52 2.38
C ARG A 280 21.96 -4.03 3.12
#